data_c169ce80945f0e38c12ec55c70f2a1c7
#
_entry.id   c169ce80945f0e38c12ec55c70f2a1c7
#
_cell.length_a   1.000
_cell.length_b   1.000
_cell.length_c   1.000
_cell.angle_alpha   90.00
_cell.angle_beta   90.00
_cell.angle_gamma   90.00
#
_symmetry.space_group_name_H-M   'P 1'
#
loop_
_entity.id
_entity.type
_entity.pdbx_description
1 polymer ?
#
loop_
_entity_poly.entity_id
_entity_poly.type
_entity_poly.pdbx_seq_one_letter_code
_entity_poly.pdbx_strand_id
1 'polypeptide(L)'
;PGNYLQKVQEQNKELQEIIAGIPIDELQEIVFSQATSDEFLYNRIMTKYAPITPCHMIRLKQQVNDIGYHYSDRGGFVDYYHATDYTDALNTLLDENVPLLLEKNYRMEAFELVNCIFYEIGNRDIDDSDGGTSFVADNCYEYWQTILQECNDKEKENMFQWFQDHQENYVID
;
A
#
# COMPACT_ATOMS: atom_id res chain seq x y z
N PRO A 1 -5.95 31.10 6.30
CA PRO A 1 -6.02 29.67 5.92
C PRO A 1 -6.76 29.45 4.61
N GLY A 2 -7.91 30.15 4.36
CA GLY A 2 -8.72 29.96 3.14
C GLY A 2 -7.99 30.30 1.84
N ASN A 3 -7.12 31.28 1.85
CA ASN A 3 -6.42 31.77 0.65
C ASN A 3 -5.34 30.77 0.14
N TYR A 4 -4.75 29.96 1.02
CA TYR A 4 -3.75 28.96 0.63
C TYR A 4 -4.39 27.75 -0.06
N LEU A 5 -5.46 27.21 0.52
CA LEU A 5 -6.18 26.06 -0.06
C LEU A 5 -6.80 26.40 -1.43
N GLN A 6 -7.37 27.59 -1.56
CA GLN A 6 -7.92 28.07 -2.82
C GLN A 6 -6.83 28.21 -3.89
N LYS A 7 -5.67 28.72 -3.53
CA LYS A 7 -4.52 28.85 -4.42
C LYS A 7 -3.98 27.50 -4.90
N VAL A 8 -3.91 26.51 -4.00
CA VAL A 8 -3.50 25.13 -4.34
C VAL A 8 -4.52 24.48 -5.30
N GLN A 9 -5.82 24.68 -5.07
CA GLN A 9 -6.88 24.17 -5.95
C GLN A 9 -6.82 24.79 -7.34
N GLU A 10 -6.57 26.10 -7.44
CA GLU A 10 -6.38 26.80 -8.71
C GLU A 10 -5.16 26.30 -9.49
N GLN A 11 -4.03 26.09 -8.80
CA GLN A 11 -2.81 25.51 -9.39
C GLN A 11 -3.02 24.08 -9.89
N ASN A 12 -3.74 23.26 -9.12
CA ASN A 12 -4.05 21.89 -9.53
C ASN A 12 -4.96 21.85 -10.76
N LYS A 13 -5.92 22.78 -10.85
CA LYS A 13 -6.80 22.89 -12.01
C LYS A 13 -6.01 23.31 -13.25
N GLU A 14 -5.13 24.28 -13.13
CA GLU A 14 -4.25 24.71 -14.22
C GLU A 14 -3.36 23.56 -14.71
N LEU A 15 -2.78 22.79 -13.78
CA LEU A 15 -1.97 21.60 -14.11
C LEU A 15 -2.79 20.56 -14.88
N GLN A 16 -4.01 20.28 -14.46
CA GLN A 16 -4.89 19.35 -15.17
C GLN A 16 -5.19 19.80 -16.60
N GLU A 17 -5.44 21.10 -16.80
CA GLU A 17 -5.70 21.67 -18.14
C GLU A 17 -4.46 21.55 -19.03
N ILE A 18 -3.26 21.80 -18.49
CA ILE A 18 -1.99 21.65 -19.21
C ILE A 18 -1.77 20.17 -19.58
N ILE A 19 -1.95 19.25 -18.64
CA ILE A 19 -1.79 17.81 -18.88
C ILE A 19 -2.74 17.33 -19.98
N ALA A 20 -3.99 17.80 -19.97
CA ALA A 20 -4.97 17.43 -20.99
C ALA A 20 -4.58 17.89 -22.43
N GLY A 21 -3.69 18.88 -22.55
CA GLY A 21 -3.16 19.37 -23.82
C GLY A 21 -1.86 18.70 -24.28
N ILE A 22 -1.25 17.83 -23.46
CA ILE A 22 -0.02 17.14 -23.82
C ILE A 22 -0.33 16.07 -24.89
N PRO A 23 0.45 15.99 -26.00
CA PRO A 23 0.33 14.89 -26.95
C PRO A 23 0.46 13.52 -26.28
N ILE A 24 -0.33 12.54 -26.72
CA ILE A 24 -0.44 11.26 -26.03
C ILE A 24 0.89 10.50 -25.97
N ASP A 25 1.70 10.56 -26.99
CA ASP A 25 3.03 9.95 -27.06
C ASP A 25 4.00 10.58 -26.05
N GLU A 26 4.00 11.90 -25.92
CA GLU A 26 4.80 12.61 -24.91
C GLU A 26 4.31 12.31 -23.50
N LEU A 27 2.99 12.24 -23.28
CA LEU A 27 2.41 11.86 -21.99
C LEU A 27 2.80 10.45 -21.60
N GLN A 28 2.81 9.50 -22.54
CA GLN A 28 3.25 8.12 -22.31
C GLN A 28 4.74 8.07 -21.92
N GLU A 29 5.60 8.85 -22.57
CA GLU A 29 7.02 8.94 -22.20
C GLU A 29 7.22 9.50 -20.78
N ILE A 30 6.47 10.55 -20.41
CA ILE A 30 6.52 11.14 -19.09
C ILE A 30 6.09 10.10 -18.02
N VAL A 31 4.98 9.42 -18.24
CA VAL A 31 4.47 8.39 -17.33
C VAL A 31 5.46 7.22 -17.22
N PHE A 32 5.99 6.74 -18.32
CA PHE A 32 6.97 5.66 -18.33
C PHE A 32 8.25 6.05 -17.57
N SER A 33 8.80 7.22 -17.85
CA SER A 33 9.98 7.74 -17.16
C SER A 33 9.75 7.85 -15.66
N GLN A 34 8.61 8.38 -15.24
CA GLN A 34 8.27 8.51 -13.83
C GLN A 34 8.05 7.14 -13.17
N ALA A 35 7.37 6.22 -13.81
CA ALA A 35 7.10 4.89 -13.27
C ALA A 35 8.37 4.04 -13.10
N THR A 36 9.38 4.23 -13.95
CA THR A 36 10.66 3.52 -13.82
C THR A 36 11.51 3.99 -12.63
N SER A 37 11.23 5.17 -12.10
CA SER A 37 11.95 5.75 -10.95
C SER A 37 11.10 5.80 -9.66
N ASP A 38 9.81 5.54 -9.75
CA ASP A 38 8.86 5.54 -8.63
C ASP A 38 8.16 4.19 -8.55
N GLU A 39 8.54 3.37 -7.57
CA GLU A 39 8.01 2.02 -7.42
C GLU A 39 6.53 2.00 -7.02
N PHE A 40 6.03 2.99 -6.29
CA PHE A 40 4.60 3.14 -6.00
C PHE A 40 3.79 3.31 -7.28
N LEU A 41 4.22 4.21 -8.14
CA LEU A 41 3.56 4.43 -9.42
C LEU A 41 3.65 3.21 -10.34
N TYR A 42 4.83 2.58 -10.42
CA TYR A 42 5.03 1.35 -11.19
C TYR A 42 4.05 0.26 -10.74
N ASN A 43 4.03 -0.07 -9.47
CA ASN A 43 3.19 -1.13 -8.93
C ASN A 43 1.69 -0.82 -9.05
N ARG A 44 1.28 0.44 -8.86
CA ARG A 44 -0.10 0.87 -9.07
C ARG A 44 -0.55 0.68 -10.52
N ILE A 45 0.28 1.07 -11.50
CA ILE A 45 0.00 0.85 -12.92
C ILE A 45 -0.12 -0.65 -13.22
N MET A 46 0.83 -1.45 -12.75
CA MET A 46 0.83 -2.89 -12.97
C MET A 46 -0.37 -3.57 -12.31
N THR A 47 -0.71 -3.20 -11.09
CA THR A 47 -1.89 -3.75 -10.39
C THR A 47 -3.18 -3.43 -11.13
N LYS A 48 -3.30 -2.22 -11.68
CA LYS A 48 -4.54 -1.76 -12.34
C LYS A 48 -4.70 -2.30 -13.76
N TYR A 49 -3.63 -2.31 -14.55
CA TYR A 49 -3.72 -2.51 -16.01
C TYR A 49 -3.08 -3.80 -16.50
N ALA A 50 -2.18 -4.43 -15.75
CA ALA A 50 -1.55 -5.68 -16.13
C ALA A 50 -2.26 -6.90 -15.49
N PRO A 51 -2.07 -8.12 -16.02
CA PRO A 51 -2.50 -9.33 -15.33
C PRO A 51 -1.82 -9.45 -13.97
N ILE A 52 -2.57 -9.89 -12.96
CA ILE A 52 -2.01 -10.19 -11.64
C ILE A 52 -1.34 -11.56 -11.69
N THR A 53 -0.03 -11.56 -11.59
CA THR A 53 0.81 -12.75 -11.64
C THR A 53 1.50 -13.01 -10.29
N PRO A 54 1.99 -14.22 -10.02
CA PRO A 54 2.82 -14.49 -8.85
C PRO A 54 4.05 -13.56 -8.78
N CYS A 55 4.66 -13.23 -9.91
CA CYS A 55 5.78 -12.29 -9.97
C CYS A 55 5.40 -10.88 -9.50
N HIS A 56 4.21 -10.40 -9.88
CA HIS A 56 3.71 -9.11 -9.42
C HIS A 56 3.46 -9.11 -7.91
N MET A 57 2.90 -10.18 -7.37
CA MET A 57 2.69 -10.32 -5.92
C MET A 57 4.01 -10.36 -5.15
N ILE A 58 5.02 -11.03 -5.66
CA ILE A 58 6.39 -11.00 -5.10
C ILE A 58 6.91 -9.57 -5.08
N ARG A 59 6.70 -8.82 -6.15
CA ARG A 59 7.13 -7.42 -6.26
C ARG A 59 6.44 -6.51 -5.26
N LEU A 60 5.12 -6.66 -5.05
CA LEU A 60 4.39 -5.91 -4.04
C LEU A 60 4.90 -6.22 -2.62
N LYS A 61 5.11 -7.50 -2.31
CA LYS A 61 5.69 -7.91 -1.02
C LYS A 61 7.13 -7.41 -0.83
N GLN A 62 7.92 -7.40 -1.90
CA GLN A 62 9.26 -6.82 -1.87
C GLN A 62 9.21 -5.32 -1.59
N GLN A 63 8.25 -4.59 -2.14
CA GLN A 63 8.08 -3.17 -1.84
C GLN A 63 7.76 -2.92 -0.36
N VAL A 64 6.94 -3.76 0.27
CA VAL A 64 6.71 -3.69 1.73
C VAL A 64 8.04 -3.77 2.50
N ASN A 65 8.86 -4.73 2.14
CA ASN A 65 10.17 -4.94 2.75
C ASN A 65 11.12 -3.75 2.49
N ASP A 66 11.15 -3.23 1.27
CA ASP A 66 11.96 -2.08 0.88
C ASP A 66 11.55 -0.81 1.64
N ILE A 67 10.27 -0.60 1.91
CA ILE A 67 9.79 0.49 2.78
C ILE A 67 10.39 0.35 4.18
N GLY A 68 10.35 -0.84 4.76
CA GLY A 68 10.94 -1.11 6.06
C GLY A 68 12.44 -0.77 6.11
N TYR A 69 13.20 -1.19 5.11
CA TYR A 69 14.62 -0.89 5.03
C TYR A 69 14.93 0.58 4.74
N HIS A 70 14.11 1.22 3.91
CA HIS A 70 14.33 2.61 3.53
C HIS A 70 14.24 3.56 4.72
N TYR A 71 13.31 3.32 5.63
CA TYR A 71 13.08 4.19 6.79
C TYR A 71 13.79 3.74 8.06
N SER A 72 14.45 2.59 8.06
CA SER A 72 15.22 2.10 9.19
C SER A 72 16.70 2.49 9.11
N ASP A 73 17.32 2.56 10.27
CA ASP A 73 18.76 2.69 10.40
C ASP A 73 19.49 1.37 10.06
N ARG A 74 20.81 1.33 10.21
CA ARG A 74 21.62 0.14 9.94
C ARG A 74 21.29 -1.04 10.86
N GLY A 75 20.68 -0.80 12.02
CA GLY A 75 20.23 -1.82 12.96
C GLY A 75 18.82 -2.32 12.69
N GLY A 76 18.11 -1.73 11.73
CA GLY A 76 16.73 -2.06 11.40
C GLY A 76 15.69 -1.31 12.21
N PHE A 77 16.08 -0.31 13.01
CA PHE A 77 15.22 0.50 13.85
C PHE A 77 14.70 1.72 13.07
N VAL A 78 13.39 1.96 13.13
CA VAL A 78 12.74 3.17 12.61
C VAL A 78 12.61 4.17 13.74
N ASP A 79 13.36 5.25 13.66
CA ASP A 79 13.32 6.29 14.69
C ASP A 79 12.08 7.19 14.58
N TYR A 80 11.85 8.00 15.61
CA TYR A 80 10.72 8.93 15.69
C TYR A 80 10.57 9.82 14.45
N TYR A 81 11.68 10.31 13.90
CA TYR A 81 11.65 11.23 12.76
C TYR A 81 11.21 10.58 11.45
N HIS A 82 11.38 9.27 11.31
CA HIS A 82 11.02 8.49 10.14
C HIS A 82 9.73 7.68 10.32
N ALA A 83 9.21 7.58 11.55
CA ALA A 83 8.07 6.73 11.89
C ALA A 83 6.80 7.09 11.10
N THR A 84 6.48 8.39 10.99
CA THR A 84 5.31 8.86 10.24
C THR A 84 5.44 8.54 8.75
N ASP A 85 6.58 8.84 8.13
CA ASP A 85 6.80 8.57 6.70
C ASP A 85 6.76 7.07 6.41
N TYR A 86 7.29 6.23 7.30
CA TYR A 86 7.21 4.78 7.21
C TYR A 86 5.77 4.26 7.23
N THR A 87 4.98 4.68 8.21
CA THR A 87 3.58 4.23 8.34
C THR A 87 2.70 4.78 7.23
N ASP A 88 2.93 6.01 6.77
CA ASP A 88 2.24 6.61 5.62
C ASP A 88 2.56 5.86 4.33
N ALA A 89 3.82 5.45 4.13
CA ALA A 89 4.21 4.65 2.96
C ALA A 89 3.50 3.29 2.92
N LEU A 90 3.37 2.60 4.07
CA LEU A 90 2.64 1.33 4.17
C LEU A 90 1.15 1.51 3.91
N ASN A 91 0.52 2.55 4.47
CA ASN A 91 -0.88 2.87 4.19
C ASN A 91 -1.11 3.22 2.72
N THR A 92 -0.20 3.98 2.11
CA THR A 92 -0.26 4.29 0.68
C THR A 92 -0.23 3.02 -0.17
N LEU A 93 0.66 2.08 0.14
CA LEU A 93 0.74 0.80 -0.57
C LEU A 93 -0.55 -0.02 -0.45
N LEU A 94 -1.14 -0.08 0.74
CA LEU A 94 -2.45 -0.70 0.98
C LEU A 94 -3.53 -0.06 0.11
N ASP A 95 -3.70 1.25 0.22
CA ASP A 95 -4.81 2.00 -0.37
C ASP A 95 -4.72 2.09 -1.89
N GLU A 96 -3.54 2.06 -2.46
CA GLU A 96 -3.33 2.07 -3.90
C GLU A 96 -3.47 0.69 -4.57
N ASN A 97 -3.32 -0.41 -3.83
CA ASN A 97 -3.29 -1.75 -4.43
C ASN A 97 -4.43 -2.66 -4.00
N VAL A 98 -4.80 -2.69 -2.72
CA VAL A 98 -5.84 -3.62 -2.23
C VAL A 98 -7.20 -3.40 -2.93
N PRO A 99 -7.72 -2.17 -3.07
CA PRO A 99 -8.96 -1.95 -3.79
C PRO A 99 -8.91 -2.41 -5.25
N LEU A 100 -7.78 -2.21 -5.93
CA LEU A 100 -7.61 -2.63 -7.32
C LEU A 100 -7.57 -4.17 -7.47
N LEU A 101 -6.93 -4.86 -6.54
CA LEU A 101 -6.94 -6.33 -6.50
C LEU A 101 -8.37 -6.85 -6.29
N LEU A 102 -9.14 -6.23 -5.41
CA LEU A 102 -10.53 -6.60 -5.16
C LEU A 102 -11.44 -6.33 -6.36
N GLU A 103 -11.30 -5.20 -7.04
CA GLU A 103 -12.01 -4.90 -8.29
C GLU A 103 -11.78 -5.98 -9.36
N LYS A 104 -10.59 -6.56 -9.41
CA LYS A 104 -10.22 -7.62 -10.35
C LYS A 104 -10.54 -9.02 -9.82
N ASN A 105 -11.21 -9.15 -8.68
CA ASN A 105 -11.55 -10.41 -7.99
C ASN A 105 -10.35 -11.24 -7.51
N TYR A 106 -9.21 -10.61 -7.26
CA TYR A 106 -8.03 -11.22 -6.67
C TYR A 106 -8.05 -11.08 -5.14
N ARG A 107 -9.03 -11.70 -4.48
CA ARG A 107 -9.28 -11.58 -3.04
C ARG A 107 -8.16 -12.18 -2.19
N MET A 108 -7.65 -13.36 -2.60
CA MET A 108 -6.57 -14.00 -1.84
C MET A 108 -5.24 -13.26 -1.99
N GLU A 109 -4.97 -12.68 -3.15
CA GLU A 109 -3.80 -11.82 -3.39
C GLU A 109 -3.91 -10.52 -2.57
N ALA A 110 -5.10 -9.93 -2.49
CA ALA A 110 -5.36 -8.79 -1.59
C ALA A 110 -5.10 -9.18 -0.13
N PHE A 111 -5.58 -10.34 0.31
CA PHE A 111 -5.34 -10.89 1.64
C PHE A 111 -3.85 -11.09 1.92
N GLU A 112 -3.09 -11.65 0.99
CA GLU A 112 -1.63 -11.81 1.11
C GLU A 112 -0.91 -10.47 1.31
N LEU A 113 -1.30 -9.44 0.57
CA LEU A 113 -0.68 -8.11 0.71
C LEU A 113 -0.97 -7.48 2.07
N VAL A 114 -2.22 -7.54 2.54
CA VAL A 114 -2.60 -7.06 3.88
C VAL A 114 -1.80 -7.79 4.95
N ASN A 115 -1.71 -9.12 4.86
CA ASN A 115 -0.95 -9.95 5.79
C ASN A 115 0.54 -9.56 5.82
N CYS A 116 1.13 -9.32 4.65
CA CYS A 116 2.53 -8.91 4.53
C CYS A 116 2.79 -7.59 5.24
N ILE A 117 1.90 -6.61 5.07
CA ILE A 117 2.03 -5.30 5.72
C ILE A 117 1.80 -5.39 7.22
N PHE A 118 0.81 -6.16 7.65
CA PHE A 118 0.57 -6.37 9.08
C PHE A 118 1.77 -7.07 9.75
N TYR A 119 2.38 -8.04 9.07
CA TYR A 119 3.60 -8.68 9.52
C TYR A 119 4.76 -7.69 9.64
N GLU A 120 4.92 -6.80 8.66
CA GLU A 120 5.99 -5.78 8.67
C GLU A 120 5.89 -4.89 9.91
N ILE A 121 4.71 -4.33 10.22
CA ILE A 121 4.55 -3.47 11.39
C ILE A 121 4.68 -4.20 12.71
N GLY A 122 4.34 -5.49 12.77
CA GLY A 122 4.44 -6.31 13.97
C GLY A 122 5.88 -6.77 14.28
N ASN A 123 6.76 -6.77 13.28
CA ASN A 123 8.15 -7.24 13.41
C ASN A 123 9.20 -6.15 13.26
N ARG A 124 8.79 -4.93 12.88
CA ARG A 124 9.71 -3.80 12.78
C ARG A 124 9.93 -3.15 14.13
N ASP A 125 11.18 -2.98 14.51
CA ASP A 125 11.53 -2.19 15.69
C ASP A 125 11.39 -0.70 15.35
N ILE A 126 10.48 0.00 16.08
CA ILE A 126 10.06 1.36 15.74
C ILE A 126 9.78 2.20 17.00
N ASP A 127 10.19 3.47 16.98
CA ASP A 127 9.68 4.47 17.92
C ASP A 127 8.29 4.97 17.47
N ASP A 128 7.26 4.30 17.95
CA ASP A 128 5.86 4.57 17.60
C ASP A 128 5.17 5.52 18.61
N SER A 129 5.90 6.49 19.11
CA SER A 129 5.37 7.45 20.11
C SER A 129 4.13 8.21 19.63
N ASP A 130 3.96 8.36 18.31
CA ASP A 130 2.79 9.00 17.68
C ASP A 130 1.67 8.01 17.33
N GLY A 131 1.86 6.70 17.55
CA GLY A 131 0.85 5.68 17.32
C GLY A 131 0.57 5.36 15.84
N GLY A 132 1.49 5.65 14.95
CA GLY A 132 1.32 5.45 13.50
C GLY A 132 1.07 4.00 13.11
N THR A 133 1.68 3.03 13.79
CA THR A 133 1.46 1.61 13.53
C THR A 133 0.03 1.17 13.83
N SER A 134 -0.63 1.78 14.82
CA SER A 134 -2.06 1.52 15.11
C SER A 134 -2.94 1.91 13.92
N PHE A 135 -2.65 3.02 13.22
CA PHE A 135 -3.40 3.41 12.04
C PHE A 135 -3.19 2.43 10.87
N VAL A 136 -1.98 1.91 10.70
CA VAL A 136 -1.74 0.85 9.70
C VAL A 136 -2.48 -0.43 10.06
N ALA A 137 -2.46 -0.83 11.34
CA ALA A 137 -3.18 -2.01 11.83
C ALA A 137 -4.69 -1.86 11.61
N ASP A 138 -5.28 -0.72 11.98
CA ASP A 138 -6.70 -0.44 11.78
C ASP A 138 -7.08 -0.51 10.29
N ASN A 139 -6.25 0.03 9.41
CA ASN A 139 -6.45 -0.07 7.98
C ASN A 139 -6.38 -1.53 7.48
N CYS A 140 -5.46 -2.33 7.99
CA CYS A 140 -5.41 -3.76 7.71
C CYS A 140 -6.69 -4.49 8.17
N TYR A 141 -7.21 -4.18 9.37
CA TYR A 141 -8.46 -4.76 9.86
C TYR A 141 -9.66 -4.40 8.98
N GLU A 142 -9.77 -3.16 8.54
CA GLU A 142 -10.83 -2.73 7.62
C GLU A 142 -10.76 -3.49 6.29
N TYR A 143 -9.57 -3.67 5.73
CA TYR A 143 -9.40 -4.44 4.50
C TYR A 143 -9.68 -5.93 4.69
N TRP A 144 -9.28 -6.54 5.80
CA TRP A 144 -9.64 -7.93 6.10
C TRP A 144 -11.16 -8.12 6.17
N GLN A 145 -11.89 -7.19 6.79
CA GLN A 145 -13.35 -7.23 6.83
C GLN A 145 -13.96 -7.11 5.43
N THR A 146 -13.47 -6.20 4.61
CA THR A 146 -13.92 -6.04 3.23
C THR A 146 -13.65 -7.30 2.40
N ILE A 147 -12.45 -7.85 2.49
CA ILE A 147 -12.08 -9.09 1.79
C ILE A 147 -12.99 -10.24 2.24
N LEU A 148 -13.20 -10.40 3.54
CA LEU A 148 -14.05 -11.46 4.10
C LEU A 148 -15.49 -11.40 3.60
N GLN A 149 -16.03 -10.20 3.43
CA GLN A 149 -17.39 -10.00 2.89
C GLN A 149 -17.51 -10.44 1.43
N GLU A 150 -16.45 -10.33 0.65
CA GLU A 150 -16.43 -10.68 -0.77
C GLU A 150 -16.04 -12.15 -1.03
N CYS A 151 -15.41 -12.82 -0.05
CA CYS A 151 -14.92 -14.18 -0.19
C CYS A 151 -16.03 -15.23 -0.27
N ASN A 152 -15.79 -16.30 -1.06
CA ASN A 152 -16.56 -17.52 -1.00
C ASN A 152 -16.19 -18.36 0.25
N ASP A 153 -16.93 -19.45 0.50
CA ASP A 153 -16.74 -20.27 1.70
C ASP A 153 -15.35 -20.88 1.81
N LYS A 154 -14.79 -21.34 0.68
CA LYS A 154 -13.43 -21.90 0.65
C LYS A 154 -12.37 -20.84 0.95
N GLU A 155 -12.52 -19.66 0.40
CA GLU A 155 -11.62 -18.53 0.68
C GLU A 155 -11.72 -18.10 2.15
N LYS A 156 -12.91 -18.09 2.73
CA LYS A 156 -13.13 -17.84 4.17
C LYS A 156 -12.43 -18.86 5.05
N GLU A 157 -12.50 -20.15 4.67
CA GLU A 157 -11.77 -21.21 5.37
C GLU A 157 -10.26 -20.99 5.32
N ASN A 158 -9.72 -20.61 4.16
CA ASN A 158 -8.30 -20.29 4.00
C ASN A 158 -7.87 -19.10 4.87
N MET A 159 -8.67 -18.04 4.91
CA MET A 159 -8.42 -16.88 5.78
C MET A 159 -8.45 -17.29 7.25
N PHE A 160 -9.47 -18.03 7.66
CA PHE A 160 -9.62 -18.50 9.04
C PHE A 160 -8.44 -19.38 9.47
N GLN A 161 -8.01 -20.30 8.60
CA GLN A 161 -6.85 -21.14 8.87
C GLN A 161 -5.58 -20.31 9.03
N TRP A 162 -5.38 -19.31 8.17
CA TRP A 162 -4.23 -18.41 8.29
C TRP A 162 -4.22 -17.68 9.64
N PHE A 163 -5.36 -17.14 10.08
CA PHE A 163 -5.45 -16.49 11.39
C PHE A 163 -5.16 -17.44 12.53
N GLN A 164 -5.66 -18.67 12.47
CA GLN A 164 -5.36 -19.69 13.49
C GLN A 164 -3.86 -20.01 13.55
N ASP A 165 -3.22 -20.17 12.39
CA ASP A 165 -1.79 -20.51 12.31
C ASP A 165 -0.87 -19.38 12.78
N HIS A 166 -1.37 -18.15 12.83
CA HIS A 166 -0.59 -16.96 13.17
C HIS A 166 -1.00 -16.28 14.50
N GLN A 167 -1.92 -16.87 15.26
CA GLN A 167 -2.38 -16.33 16.54
C GLN A 167 -1.25 -16.10 17.56
N GLU A 168 -0.25 -16.97 17.57
CA GLU A 168 0.89 -16.88 18.51
C GLU A 168 1.91 -15.79 18.11
N ASN A 169 1.91 -15.37 16.85
CA ASN A 169 2.87 -14.41 16.31
C ASN A 169 2.35 -12.97 16.29
N TYR A 170 1.06 -12.79 16.48
CA TYR A 170 0.39 -11.50 16.51
C TYR A 170 -0.59 -11.48 17.66
N VAL A 171 -0.59 -10.40 18.44
CA VAL A 171 -1.66 -10.10 19.38
C VAL A 171 -2.90 -9.73 18.56
N ILE A 172 -3.52 -10.71 17.94
CA ILE A 172 -4.84 -10.60 17.34
C ILE A 172 -5.82 -11.06 18.43
N ASP A 173 -6.27 -10.11 19.25
CA ASP A 173 -7.35 -10.32 20.18
C ASP A 173 -8.71 -10.34 19.49
#